data_b1d8dba3b80f41c4ee35e271b3a2797a
#
_entry.id   b1d8dba3b80f41c4ee35e271b3a2797a
#
_cell.length_a   1.000
_cell.length_b   1.000
_cell.length_c   1.000
_cell.angle_alpha   90.00
_cell.angle_beta   90.00
_cell.angle_gamma   90.00
#
_symmetry.space_group_name_H-M   'P 1'
#
loop_
_entity.id
_entity.type
_entity.pdbx_description
1 polymer ?
#
loop_
_entity_poly.entity_id
_entity_poly.type
_entity_poly.pdbx_seq_one_letter_code
_entity_poly.pdbx_strand_id
1 'polypeptide(L)'
;MTITGNVHRVSVDLSKPLAQEPQTGHNRWHPAIPPIVRAAPGDRVILQTRDAVDGQITPTSTAQDVGRVNLDVVHPLTGPVYIEGAEPGDLLEVRIVDVEPASFGFTVQIPGFGFLRDEFPDPFIVHWQIAGGYAVSPDLPGVRIPGAPFPGTIGLAPSRELLGRVAAREQALIERGGFALPPSTAGAVPADPAIAAEALRTVPPRETAGNVDIKQLSKGVRLAIPVSERGGLFSIGDAHFAQGDGECCGTAIEMAATFHLEFEVHKGVAAQRNIRDAQFARDEYYLPPELAAPRRFHATTGLSVARDGQNASEDATLAARNALLNMIDYLGYERGLSRQQAYALCSVAVDLKISELVDVPNFVVSAFLPLDIFV
;
A
#
# COMPACT_ATOMS: atom_id res chain seq x y z
N MET A 1 1.48 -26.57 9.93
CA MET A 1 0.23 -27.17 9.37
C MET A 1 0.58 -27.96 8.13
N THR A 2 0.02 -29.16 7.96
CA THR A 2 0.21 -29.95 6.75
C THR A 2 -0.68 -29.35 5.66
N ILE A 3 -0.11 -28.98 4.51
CA ILE A 3 -0.89 -28.51 3.35
C ILE A 3 -1.74 -29.69 2.88
N THR A 4 -3.07 -29.55 2.90
CA THR A 4 -4.01 -30.57 2.45
C THR A 4 -4.56 -30.31 1.05
N GLY A 5 -4.37 -29.11 0.52
CA GLY A 5 -4.79 -28.64 -0.81
C GLY A 5 -3.67 -28.64 -1.85
N ASN A 6 -4.01 -28.22 -3.05
CA ASN A 6 -3.05 -28.02 -4.13
C ASN A 6 -2.17 -26.79 -3.88
N VAL A 7 -1.03 -26.73 -4.57
CA VAL A 7 -0.15 -25.56 -4.59
C VAL A 7 -0.16 -24.95 -5.99
N HIS A 8 -0.62 -23.72 -6.09
CA HIS A 8 -0.59 -22.93 -7.32
C HIS A 8 0.54 -21.91 -7.22
N ARG A 9 1.31 -21.73 -8.30
CA ARG A 9 2.41 -20.77 -8.33
C ARG A 9 2.33 -19.93 -9.60
N VAL A 10 2.46 -18.61 -9.42
CA VAL A 10 2.66 -17.65 -10.51
C VAL A 10 4.01 -16.96 -10.29
N SER A 11 4.88 -17.07 -11.28
CA SER A 11 6.16 -16.37 -11.31
C SER A 11 6.12 -15.29 -12.37
N VAL A 12 6.85 -14.20 -12.15
CA VAL A 12 6.99 -13.09 -13.09
C VAL A 12 8.48 -12.89 -13.42
N ASP A 13 8.75 -12.46 -14.64
CA ASP A 13 10.11 -12.06 -15.05
C ASP A 13 10.31 -10.58 -14.66
N LEU A 14 11.01 -10.35 -13.55
CA LEU A 14 11.25 -9.00 -13.02
C LEU A 14 12.10 -8.11 -13.95
N SER A 15 12.69 -8.68 -15.03
CA SER A 15 13.39 -7.91 -16.05
C SER A 15 12.46 -7.31 -17.11
N LYS A 16 11.16 -7.68 -17.07
CA LYS A 16 10.14 -7.22 -18.02
C LYS A 16 9.02 -6.45 -17.33
N PRO A 17 8.54 -5.36 -17.92
CA PRO A 17 7.34 -4.71 -17.42
C PRO A 17 6.11 -5.60 -17.64
N LEU A 18 5.06 -5.37 -16.87
CA LEU A 18 3.79 -6.12 -16.95
C LEU A 18 3.21 -6.17 -18.39
N ALA A 19 3.32 -5.07 -19.14
CA ALA A 19 2.83 -5.01 -20.52
C ALA A 19 3.48 -6.04 -21.48
N GLN A 20 4.66 -6.56 -21.13
CA GLN A 20 5.33 -7.64 -21.87
C GLN A 20 4.96 -9.04 -21.35
N GLU A 21 4.32 -9.14 -20.20
CA GLU A 21 3.83 -10.38 -19.60
C GLU A 21 2.37 -10.27 -19.12
N PRO A 22 1.43 -9.81 -19.95
CA PRO A 22 0.04 -9.52 -19.55
C PRO A 22 -0.71 -10.75 -19.03
N GLN A 23 -0.19 -11.97 -19.28
CA GLN A 23 -0.75 -13.21 -18.75
C GLN A 23 -0.42 -13.44 -17.26
N THR A 24 0.41 -12.61 -16.64
CA THR A 24 0.79 -12.75 -15.21
C THR A 24 0.00 -11.83 -14.30
N GLY A 25 -0.73 -10.84 -14.85
CA GLY A 25 -1.41 -9.86 -14.02
C GLY A 25 -2.07 -8.73 -14.79
N HIS A 26 -2.38 -7.69 -14.04
CA HIS A 26 -3.05 -6.48 -14.54
C HIS A 26 -2.68 -5.26 -13.69
N ASN A 27 -3.02 -4.05 -14.18
CA ASN A 27 -2.87 -2.81 -13.42
C ASN A 27 -4.18 -1.99 -13.36
N ARG A 28 -5.30 -2.68 -13.48
CA ARG A 28 -6.65 -2.10 -13.44
C ARG A 28 -7.59 -3.02 -12.68
N TRP A 29 -8.58 -2.48 -11.99
CA TRP A 29 -9.64 -3.25 -11.37
C TRP A 29 -10.86 -3.33 -12.28
N HIS A 30 -11.20 -4.55 -12.74
CA HIS A 30 -12.37 -4.77 -13.58
C HIS A 30 -12.84 -6.24 -13.52
N PRO A 31 -14.16 -6.52 -13.41
CA PRO A 31 -14.66 -7.90 -13.26
C PRO A 31 -14.48 -8.78 -14.51
N ALA A 32 -14.26 -8.19 -15.68
CA ALA A 32 -14.04 -8.94 -16.91
C ALA A 32 -12.57 -9.31 -17.17
N ILE A 33 -11.63 -8.95 -16.31
CA ILE A 33 -10.24 -9.40 -16.42
C ILE A 33 -10.22 -10.91 -16.12
N PRO A 34 -9.77 -11.77 -17.06
CA PRO A 34 -9.82 -13.21 -16.88
C PRO A 34 -8.85 -13.65 -15.76
N PRO A 35 -9.27 -14.60 -14.90
CA PRO A 35 -8.37 -15.13 -13.88
C PRO A 35 -7.22 -15.93 -14.49
N ILE A 36 -6.03 -15.74 -13.93
CA ILE A 36 -4.81 -16.48 -14.31
C ILE A 36 -4.66 -17.80 -13.53
N VAL A 37 -5.32 -17.89 -12.36
CA VAL A 37 -5.34 -19.08 -11.50
C VAL A 37 -6.77 -19.29 -10.99
N ARG A 38 -7.14 -20.57 -10.81
CA ARG A 38 -8.35 -20.96 -10.07
C ARG A 38 -7.91 -21.79 -8.87
N ALA A 39 -8.31 -21.40 -7.68
CA ALA A 39 -7.95 -22.05 -6.43
C ALA A 39 -9.20 -22.39 -5.61
N ALA A 40 -9.19 -23.54 -4.96
CA ALA A 40 -10.19 -23.92 -3.98
C ALA A 40 -9.81 -23.38 -2.58
N PRO A 41 -10.78 -23.15 -1.69
CA PRO A 41 -10.50 -22.92 -0.27
C PRO A 41 -9.62 -24.05 0.30
N GLY A 42 -8.53 -23.68 1.02
CA GLY A 42 -7.54 -24.62 1.53
C GLY A 42 -6.36 -24.90 0.60
N ASP A 43 -6.38 -24.44 -0.65
CA ASP A 43 -5.21 -24.44 -1.52
C ASP A 43 -4.19 -23.38 -1.05
N ARG A 44 -2.90 -23.64 -1.33
CA ARG A 44 -1.83 -22.67 -1.19
C ARG A 44 -1.61 -21.96 -2.53
N VAL A 45 -1.67 -20.63 -2.54
CA VAL A 45 -1.37 -19.82 -3.72
C VAL A 45 -0.11 -18.99 -3.46
N ILE A 46 0.88 -19.12 -4.36
CA ILE A 46 2.17 -18.44 -4.26
C ILE A 46 2.29 -17.51 -5.46
N LEU A 47 2.31 -16.21 -5.17
CA LEU A 47 2.33 -15.15 -6.17
C LEU A 47 3.60 -14.32 -6.03
N GLN A 48 4.44 -14.32 -7.06
CA GLN A 48 5.52 -13.36 -7.18
C GLN A 48 4.99 -12.07 -7.79
N THR A 49 5.39 -10.91 -7.22
CA THR A 49 4.95 -9.58 -7.65
C THR A 49 6.11 -8.72 -8.11
N ARG A 50 5.83 -7.80 -9.03
CA ARG A 50 6.69 -6.67 -9.38
C ARG A 50 6.62 -5.62 -8.27
N ASP A 51 7.57 -4.66 -8.29
CA ASP A 51 7.46 -3.46 -7.46
C ASP A 51 6.35 -2.52 -7.95
N ALA A 52 6.01 -1.53 -7.14
CA ALA A 52 4.93 -0.57 -7.37
C ALA A 52 4.97 0.12 -8.74
N VAL A 53 6.16 0.40 -9.25
CA VAL A 53 6.36 1.19 -10.47
C VAL A 53 6.79 0.35 -11.68
N ASP A 54 6.58 -0.98 -11.62
CA ASP A 54 6.82 -1.90 -12.75
C ASP A 54 8.27 -1.92 -13.25
N GLY A 55 9.25 -1.88 -12.32
CA GLY A 55 10.67 -1.94 -12.63
C GLY A 55 11.28 -0.65 -13.18
N GLN A 56 10.56 0.47 -13.13
CA GLN A 56 11.09 1.76 -13.61
C GLN A 56 12.22 2.33 -12.73
N ILE A 57 12.28 1.90 -11.46
CA ILE A 57 13.34 2.29 -10.52
C ILE A 57 14.27 1.10 -10.31
N THR A 58 15.58 1.38 -10.46
CA THR A 58 16.65 0.38 -10.37
C THR A 58 17.70 0.81 -9.34
N PRO A 59 18.63 -0.06 -8.95
CA PRO A 59 19.73 0.32 -8.03
C PRO A 59 20.63 1.47 -8.51
N THR A 60 20.53 1.86 -9.77
CA THR A 60 21.31 2.95 -10.37
C THR A 60 20.48 4.16 -10.75
N SER A 61 19.17 4.15 -10.50
CA SER A 61 18.28 5.26 -10.77
C SER A 61 18.64 6.48 -9.93
N THR A 62 18.40 7.66 -10.48
CA THR A 62 18.65 8.96 -9.86
C THR A 62 17.34 9.70 -9.59
N ALA A 63 17.39 10.80 -8.85
CA ALA A 63 16.22 11.67 -8.66
C ALA A 63 15.62 12.15 -10.01
N GLN A 64 16.46 12.33 -11.05
CA GLN A 64 15.98 12.70 -12.37
C GLN A 64 15.12 11.59 -13.00
N ASP A 65 15.43 10.32 -12.75
CA ASP A 65 14.66 9.18 -13.24
C ASP A 65 13.32 9.09 -12.49
N VAL A 66 13.29 9.41 -11.19
CA VAL A 66 12.03 9.54 -10.41
C VAL A 66 11.07 10.55 -11.05
N GLY A 67 11.59 11.71 -11.49
CA GLY A 67 10.79 12.72 -12.18
C GLY A 67 10.21 12.27 -13.55
N ARG A 68 10.62 11.11 -14.05
CA ARG A 68 10.17 10.52 -15.33
C ARG A 68 9.32 9.27 -15.16
N VAL A 69 9.06 8.84 -13.92
CA VAL A 69 8.24 7.65 -13.64
C VAL A 69 6.86 7.82 -14.27
N ASN A 70 6.49 6.84 -15.09
CA ASN A 70 5.16 6.78 -15.69
C ASN A 70 4.16 6.20 -14.70
N LEU A 71 3.32 7.03 -14.12
CA LEU A 71 2.28 6.63 -13.17
C LEU A 71 1.07 5.94 -13.85
N ASP A 72 0.98 5.89 -15.17
CA ASP A 72 -0.12 5.20 -15.86
C ASP A 72 -0.03 3.66 -15.77
N VAL A 73 1.15 3.13 -15.48
CA VAL A 73 1.39 1.68 -15.34
C VAL A 73 1.25 1.16 -13.91
N VAL A 74 1.12 2.05 -12.90
CA VAL A 74 1.02 1.64 -11.49
C VAL A 74 -0.41 1.23 -11.13
N HIS A 75 -0.61 0.26 -10.22
CA HIS A 75 0.39 -0.69 -9.72
C HIS A 75 0.25 -1.99 -10.51
N PRO A 76 1.34 -2.64 -10.91
CA PRO A 76 1.27 -3.97 -11.51
C PRO A 76 0.89 -5.00 -10.46
N LEU A 77 -0.24 -5.66 -10.62
CA LEU A 77 -0.76 -6.67 -9.71
C LEU A 77 -0.63 -8.05 -10.34
N THR A 78 -0.24 -9.04 -9.57
CA THR A 78 -0.27 -10.45 -9.96
C THR A 78 -1.65 -11.02 -9.61
N GLY A 79 -2.30 -11.59 -10.61
CA GLY A 79 -3.69 -12.04 -10.52
C GLY A 79 -4.46 -11.78 -11.83
N PRO A 80 -5.80 -11.93 -11.85
CA PRO A 80 -6.65 -12.33 -10.73
C PRO A 80 -6.59 -13.83 -10.42
N VAL A 81 -6.79 -14.17 -9.16
CA VAL A 81 -7.05 -15.54 -8.71
C VAL A 81 -8.55 -15.70 -8.49
N TYR A 82 -9.16 -16.65 -9.19
CA TYR A 82 -10.56 -17.01 -8.96
C TYR A 82 -10.65 -17.99 -7.79
N ILE A 83 -11.40 -17.65 -6.75
CA ILE A 83 -11.61 -18.53 -5.60
C ILE A 83 -12.92 -19.30 -5.79
N GLU A 84 -12.84 -20.62 -5.86
CA GLU A 84 -13.98 -21.50 -6.07
C GLU A 84 -14.99 -21.35 -4.93
N GLY A 85 -16.25 -21.17 -5.31
CA GLY A 85 -17.36 -21.04 -4.38
C GLY A 85 -17.55 -19.66 -3.76
N ALA A 86 -16.66 -18.67 -4.03
CA ALA A 86 -16.89 -17.29 -3.59
C ALA A 86 -17.98 -16.62 -4.43
N GLU A 87 -18.99 -16.06 -3.76
CA GLU A 87 -20.16 -15.42 -4.39
C GLU A 87 -20.40 -14.04 -3.76
N PRO A 88 -21.07 -13.11 -4.46
CA PRO A 88 -21.46 -11.83 -3.88
C PRO A 88 -22.23 -11.98 -2.56
N GLY A 89 -21.81 -11.19 -1.55
CA GLY A 89 -22.36 -11.26 -0.19
C GLY A 89 -21.58 -12.18 0.76
N ASP A 90 -20.66 -12.99 0.25
CA ASP A 90 -19.71 -13.74 1.07
C ASP A 90 -18.61 -12.80 1.61
N LEU A 91 -17.90 -13.28 2.63
CA LEU A 91 -16.67 -12.66 3.11
C LEU A 91 -15.50 -13.58 2.75
N LEU A 92 -14.56 -13.09 1.94
CA LEU A 92 -13.36 -13.83 1.57
C LEU A 92 -12.24 -13.48 2.56
N GLU A 93 -11.78 -14.49 3.30
CA GLU A 93 -10.61 -14.37 4.16
C GLU A 93 -9.36 -14.79 3.40
N VAL A 94 -8.35 -13.93 3.42
CA VAL A 94 -7.01 -14.14 2.85
C VAL A 94 -6.02 -14.21 4.00
N ARG A 95 -5.38 -15.34 4.19
CA ARG A 95 -4.30 -15.52 5.16
C ARG A 95 -2.95 -15.28 4.49
N ILE A 96 -2.19 -14.33 5.00
CA ILE A 96 -0.82 -14.06 4.59
C ILE A 96 0.10 -15.02 5.37
N VAL A 97 0.49 -16.12 4.73
CA VAL A 97 1.25 -17.18 5.38
C VAL A 97 2.71 -16.85 5.48
N ASP A 98 3.26 -16.25 4.41
CA ASP A 98 4.64 -15.77 4.36
C ASP A 98 4.81 -14.70 3.29
N VAL A 99 5.85 -13.86 3.44
CA VAL A 99 6.27 -12.86 2.46
C VAL A 99 7.78 -12.94 2.33
N GLU A 100 8.26 -13.25 1.13
CA GLU A 100 9.68 -13.30 0.79
C GLU A 100 10.08 -12.00 0.09
N PRO A 101 10.83 -11.10 0.76
CA PRO A 101 11.22 -9.82 0.17
C PRO A 101 12.36 -9.98 -0.86
N ALA A 102 12.41 -9.11 -1.85
CA ALA A 102 13.58 -8.93 -2.70
C ALA A 102 14.74 -8.32 -1.92
N SER A 103 15.96 -8.37 -2.47
CA SER A 103 17.17 -7.82 -1.84
C SER A 103 17.37 -6.32 -2.09
N PHE A 104 16.58 -5.73 -2.97
CA PHE A 104 16.58 -4.30 -3.33
C PHE A 104 15.21 -3.70 -3.08
N GLY A 105 15.20 -2.48 -2.56
CA GLY A 105 14.02 -1.64 -2.45
C GLY A 105 14.37 -0.18 -2.64
N PHE A 106 13.36 0.66 -2.77
CA PHE A 106 13.52 2.10 -2.92
C PHE A 106 12.40 2.85 -2.21
N THR A 107 12.67 4.11 -1.86
CA THR A 107 11.67 5.09 -1.43
C THR A 107 11.83 6.32 -2.29
N VAL A 108 10.75 6.81 -2.90
CA VAL A 108 10.81 7.95 -3.82
C VAL A 108 9.80 9.03 -3.43
N GLN A 109 10.17 10.29 -3.68
CA GLN A 109 9.26 11.42 -3.62
C GLN A 109 8.98 11.85 -5.07
N ILE A 110 7.77 11.59 -5.54
CA ILE A 110 7.38 11.91 -6.91
C ILE A 110 6.73 13.30 -6.92
N PRO A 111 7.17 14.22 -7.78
CA PRO A 111 6.58 15.56 -7.89
C PRO A 111 5.05 15.52 -8.05
N GLY A 112 4.36 16.28 -7.20
CA GLY A 112 2.88 16.36 -7.21
C GLY A 112 2.17 15.21 -6.51
N PHE A 113 2.89 14.25 -5.92
CA PHE A 113 2.36 13.13 -5.16
C PHE A 113 2.86 13.14 -3.71
N GLY A 114 2.16 12.45 -2.79
CA GLY A 114 2.47 12.43 -1.36
C GLY A 114 1.65 13.43 -0.53
N PHE A 115 1.66 13.22 0.78
CA PHE A 115 0.84 14.00 1.73
C PHE A 115 1.31 15.46 1.85
N LEU A 116 2.63 15.68 1.77
CA LEU A 116 3.26 17.00 1.81
C LEU A 116 3.78 17.46 0.42
N ARG A 117 3.10 17.10 -0.67
CA ARG A 117 3.53 17.35 -2.06
C ARG A 117 3.76 18.83 -2.40
N ASP A 118 3.13 19.75 -1.68
CA ASP A 118 3.31 21.19 -1.79
C ASP A 118 4.58 21.71 -1.11
N GLU A 119 5.07 21.00 -0.10
CA GLU A 119 6.34 21.30 0.61
C GLU A 119 7.55 20.63 -0.07
N PHE A 120 7.31 19.53 -0.83
CA PHE A 120 8.33 18.72 -1.48
C PHE A 120 8.05 18.56 -2.98
N PRO A 121 8.26 19.64 -3.77
CA PRO A 121 7.98 19.63 -5.21
C PRO A 121 9.02 18.89 -6.03
N ASP A 122 10.22 18.68 -5.49
CA ASP A 122 11.36 18.11 -6.23
C ASP A 122 11.43 16.58 -6.06
N PRO A 123 11.83 15.83 -7.11
CA PRO A 123 11.99 14.40 -7.01
C PRO A 123 13.17 14.04 -6.08
N PHE A 124 12.99 12.95 -5.34
CA PHE A 124 14.00 12.42 -4.43
C PHE A 124 13.98 10.90 -4.41
N ILE A 125 15.11 10.25 -4.11
CA ILE A 125 15.23 8.80 -4.02
C ILE A 125 16.12 8.38 -2.86
N VAL A 126 15.73 7.28 -2.21
CA VAL A 126 16.55 6.51 -1.27
C VAL A 126 16.58 5.07 -1.77
N HIS A 127 17.79 4.53 -1.95
CA HIS A 127 18.00 3.13 -2.33
C HIS A 127 18.21 2.27 -1.08
N TRP A 128 17.54 1.13 -1.02
CA TRP A 128 17.64 0.23 0.11
C TRP A 128 18.26 -1.11 -0.29
N GLN A 129 19.22 -1.57 0.52
CA GLN A 129 19.72 -2.94 0.51
C GLN A 129 18.98 -3.72 1.60
N ILE A 130 18.30 -4.78 1.22
CA ILE A 130 17.47 -5.60 2.11
C ILE A 130 18.17 -6.93 2.35
N ALA A 131 18.55 -7.19 3.59
CA ALA A 131 19.19 -8.44 4.00
C ALA A 131 19.01 -8.71 5.50
N GLY A 132 18.91 -9.98 5.89
CA GLY A 132 18.90 -10.40 7.30
C GLY A 132 17.75 -9.79 8.11
N GLY A 133 16.62 -9.47 7.47
CA GLY A 133 15.46 -8.86 8.14
C GLY A 133 15.55 -7.35 8.33
N TYR A 134 16.54 -6.69 7.70
CA TYR A 134 16.73 -5.23 7.79
C TYR A 134 16.94 -4.62 6.41
N ALA A 135 16.59 -3.33 6.30
CA ALA A 135 16.95 -2.47 5.18
C ALA A 135 17.96 -1.41 5.64
N VAL A 136 19.01 -1.19 4.85
CA VAL A 136 20.02 -0.14 5.06
C VAL A 136 20.25 0.62 3.78
N SER A 137 20.69 1.88 3.90
CA SER A 137 20.89 2.75 2.75
C SER A 137 22.14 3.62 2.90
N PRO A 138 22.96 3.76 1.84
CA PRO A 138 24.01 4.77 1.81
C PRO A 138 23.45 6.20 1.79
N ASP A 139 22.21 6.39 1.34
CA ASP A 139 21.52 7.68 1.27
C ASP A 139 21.01 8.14 2.65
N LEU A 140 20.96 7.22 3.64
CA LEU A 140 20.58 7.45 5.04
C LEU A 140 21.57 6.73 5.97
N PRO A 141 22.82 7.18 6.06
CA PRO A 141 23.83 6.53 6.88
C PRO A 141 23.44 6.52 8.37
N GLY A 142 23.73 5.41 9.05
CA GLY A 142 23.36 5.23 10.47
C GLY A 142 21.90 4.87 10.71
N VAL A 143 21.11 4.62 9.65
CA VAL A 143 19.72 4.16 9.75
C VAL A 143 19.63 2.69 9.33
N ARG A 144 18.94 1.90 10.13
CA ARG A 144 18.65 0.49 9.88
C ARG A 144 17.19 0.19 10.18
N ILE A 145 16.41 -0.05 9.14
CA ILE A 145 14.96 -0.27 9.25
C ILE A 145 14.67 -1.76 9.40
N PRO A 146 14.02 -2.21 10.49
CA PRO A 146 13.57 -3.58 10.61
C PRO A 146 12.42 -3.87 9.66
N GLY A 147 12.43 -5.06 9.03
CA GLY A 147 11.42 -5.47 8.06
C GLY A 147 10.22 -6.14 8.70
N ALA A 148 9.05 -5.76 8.20
CA ALA A 148 7.79 -6.44 8.41
C ALA A 148 7.04 -6.47 7.07
N PRO A 149 7.52 -7.24 6.07
CA PRO A 149 7.06 -7.12 4.70
C PRO A 149 5.56 -7.46 4.56
N PHE A 150 4.87 -6.69 3.71
CA PHE A 150 3.43 -6.78 3.49
C PHE A 150 3.05 -6.28 2.09
N PRO A 151 1.83 -6.58 1.59
CA PRO A 151 1.32 -5.99 0.35
C PRO A 151 0.72 -4.60 0.63
N GLY A 152 1.13 -3.56 -0.08
CA GLY A 152 0.43 -2.27 -0.14
C GLY A 152 -0.90 -2.45 -0.85
N THR A 153 -0.88 -3.11 -2.01
CA THR A 153 -2.09 -3.39 -2.80
C THR A 153 -2.51 -4.86 -2.70
N ILE A 154 -3.68 -5.10 -2.10
CA ILE A 154 -4.30 -6.42 -1.94
C ILE A 154 -5.83 -6.27 -1.98
N GLY A 155 -6.52 -6.97 -2.90
CA GLY A 155 -7.96 -6.76 -3.03
C GLY A 155 -8.67 -7.70 -3.97
N LEU A 156 -9.98 -7.45 -4.15
CA LEU A 156 -10.88 -8.18 -5.03
C LEU A 156 -11.36 -7.28 -6.17
N ALA A 157 -11.75 -7.88 -7.29
CA ALA A 157 -12.41 -7.12 -8.34
C ALA A 157 -13.78 -6.60 -7.87
N PRO A 158 -14.15 -5.36 -8.21
CA PRO A 158 -15.51 -4.86 -7.98
C PRO A 158 -16.50 -5.55 -8.92
N SER A 159 -17.77 -5.66 -8.51
CA SER A 159 -18.84 -5.97 -9.47
C SER A 159 -19.01 -4.82 -10.49
N ARG A 160 -19.68 -5.07 -11.61
CA ARG A 160 -20.00 -4.00 -12.58
C ARG A 160 -20.81 -2.87 -11.95
N GLU A 161 -21.73 -3.18 -11.04
CA GLU A 161 -22.52 -2.17 -10.33
C GLU A 161 -21.62 -1.31 -9.43
N LEU A 162 -20.74 -1.92 -8.64
CA LEU A 162 -19.81 -1.20 -7.77
C LEU A 162 -18.84 -0.36 -8.59
N LEU A 163 -18.28 -0.91 -9.67
CA LEU A 163 -17.40 -0.20 -10.60
C LEU A 163 -18.06 1.09 -11.11
N GLY A 164 -19.31 1.00 -11.59
CA GLY A 164 -20.07 2.17 -12.06
C GLY A 164 -20.31 3.21 -10.97
N ARG A 165 -20.67 2.78 -9.74
CA ARG A 165 -20.85 3.70 -8.60
C ARG A 165 -19.55 4.40 -8.22
N VAL A 166 -18.45 3.67 -8.20
CA VAL A 166 -17.12 4.24 -7.89
C VAL A 166 -16.71 5.27 -8.93
N ALA A 167 -16.80 4.92 -10.22
CA ALA A 167 -16.47 5.85 -11.31
C ALA A 167 -17.31 7.14 -11.23
N ALA A 168 -18.61 7.02 -11.00
CA ALA A 168 -19.52 8.16 -10.89
C ALA A 168 -19.18 9.07 -9.69
N ARG A 169 -18.92 8.50 -8.50
CA ARG A 169 -18.59 9.30 -7.30
C ARG A 169 -17.22 9.98 -7.40
N GLU A 170 -16.23 9.33 -8.03
CA GLU A 170 -14.90 9.90 -8.24
C GLU A 170 -14.96 11.02 -9.29
N GLN A 171 -15.76 10.84 -10.35
CA GLN A 171 -16.02 11.90 -11.33
C GLN A 171 -16.72 13.11 -10.69
N ALA A 172 -17.75 12.90 -9.90
CA ALA A 172 -18.43 13.97 -9.17
C ALA A 172 -17.52 14.68 -8.16
N LEU A 173 -16.51 14.00 -7.61
CA LEU A 173 -15.49 14.62 -6.76
C LEU A 173 -14.60 15.57 -7.58
N ILE A 174 -14.13 15.14 -8.76
CA ILE A 174 -13.33 15.98 -9.68
C ILE A 174 -14.10 17.24 -10.05
N GLU A 175 -15.39 17.13 -10.40
CA GLU A 175 -16.25 18.25 -10.76
C GLU A 175 -16.40 19.31 -9.64
N ARG A 176 -16.17 18.91 -8.39
CA ARG A 176 -16.16 19.80 -7.22
C ARG A 176 -14.76 20.30 -6.86
N GLY A 177 -13.74 20.05 -7.71
CA GLY A 177 -12.36 20.47 -7.49
C GLY A 177 -11.54 19.53 -6.59
N GLY A 178 -12.05 18.33 -6.27
CA GLY A 178 -11.30 17.30 -5.55
C GLY A 178 -10.30 16.58 -6.46
N PHE A 179 -9.38 15.85 -5.83
CA PHE A 179 -8.37 15.06 -6.53
C PHE A 179 -8.79 13.59 -6.59
N ALA A 180 -8.88 13.05 -7.79
CA ALA A 180 -9.11 11.63 -8.05
C ALA A 180 -8.40 11.21 -9.35
N LEU A 181 -8.24 9.90 -9.55
CA LEU A 181 -7.61 9.30 -10.72
C LEU A 181 -8.66 8.48 -11.49
N PRO A 182 -9.37 9.09 -12.46
CA PRO A 182 -10.41 8.42 -13.22
C PRO A 182 -9.85 7.28 -14.07
N PRO A 183 -10.70 6.40 -14.61
CA PRO A 183 -10.32 5.41 -15.61
C PRO A 183 -9.52 6.04 -16.76
N SER A 184 -8.47 5.33 -17.19
CA SER A 184 -7.60 5.77 -18.29
C SER A 184 -7.11 4.55 -19.06
N THR A 185 -7.12 4.64 -20.38
CA THR A 185 -6.56 3.61 -21.28
C THR A 185 -5.03 3.67 -21.34
N ALA A 186 -4.42 4.80 -20.94
CA ALA A 186 -2.97 4.95 -20.94
C ALA A 186 -2.32 3.92 -20.02
N GLY A 187 -1.34 3.18 -20.53
CA GLY A 187 -0.61 2.16 -19.76
C GLY A 187 -1.45 1.00 -19.22
N ALA A 188 -2.71 0.87 -19.62
CA ALA A 188 -3.61 -0.16 -19.11
C ALA A 188 -3.20 -1.58 -19.54
N VAL A 189 -3.21 -2.51 -18.60
CA VAL A 189 -3.10 -3.94 -18.83
C VAL A 189 -4.28 -4.62 -18.09
N PRO A 190 -5.16 -5.34 -18.82
CA PRO A 190 -5.15 -5.56 -20.27
C PRO A 190 -5.44 -4.27 -21.07
N ALA A 191 -4.89 -4.23 -22.29
CA ALA A 191 -5.10 -3.11 -23.21
C ALA A 191 -6.40 -3.23 -24.03
N ASP A 192 -7.27 -4.21 -23.71
CA ASP A 192 -8.59 -4.35 -24.34
C ASP A 192 -9.39 -3.06 -24.14
N PRO A 193 -9.79 -2.36 -25.21
CA PRO A 193 -10.49 -1.09 -25.10
C PRO A 193 -11.80 -1.16 -24.32
N ALA A 194 -12.51 -2.29 -24.36
CA ALA A 194 -13.76 -2.49 -23.64
C ALA A 194 -13.55 -2.58 -22.11
N ILE A 195 -12.36 -3.03 -21.68
CA ILE A 195 -11.97 -3.08 -20.28
C ILE A 195 -11.25 -1.79 -19.88
N ALA A 196 -10.21 -1.40 -20.61
CA ALA A 196 -9.34 -0.30 -20.28
C ALA A 196 -10.06 1.05 -20.14
N ALA A 197 -11.15 1.28 -20.90
CA ALA A 197 -11.89 2.53 -20.88
C ALA A 197 -12.69 2.76 -19.59
N GLU A 198 -13.11 1.69 -18.90
CA GLU A 198 -13.93 1.80 -17.69
C GLU A 198 -13.25 1.25 -16.43
N ALA A 199 -12.14 0.53 -16.58
CA ALA A 199 -11.43 -0.11 -15.48
C ALA A 199 -10.83 0.91 -14.51
N LEU A 200 -11.05 0.68 -13.22
CA LEU A 200 -10.58 1.59 -12.17
C LEU A 200 -9.07 1.49 -12.01
N ARG A 201 -8.42 2.64 -11.79
CA ARG A 201 -7.00 2.71 -11.43
C ARG A 201 -6.77 2.04 -10.07
N THR A 202 -5.58 1.46 -9.89
CA THR A 202 -5.20 0.73 -8.67
C THR A 202 -4.82 1.64 -7.51
N VAL A 203 -4.45 2.90 -7.77
CA VAL A 203 -3.96 3.84 -6.74
C VAL A 203 -4.97 4.10 -5.61
N PRO A 204 -6.26 4.41 -5.83
CA PRO A 204 -7.17 4.61 -4.70
C PRO A 204 -7.64 3.29 -4.07
N PRO A 205 -7.64 3.18 -2.73
CA PRO A 205 -8.33 2.09 -2.04
C PRO A 205 -9.85 2.25 -2.16
N ARG A 206 -10.59 1.13 -2.10
CA ARG A 206 -12.05 1.12 -2.22
C ARG A 206 -12.67 0.01 -1.36
N GLU A 207 -13.99 -0.20 -1.46
CA GLU A 207 -14.74 -1.19 -0.67
C GLU A 207 -14.22 -2.61 -0.82
N THR A 208 -13.61 -2.94 -1.95
CA THR A 208 -12.97 -4.24 -2.23
C THR A 208 -11.50 -4.30 -1.81
N ALA A 209 -11.07 -3.41 -0.91
CA ALA A 209 -9.68 -3.15 -0.54
C ALA A 209 -8.89 -2.54 -1.72
N GLY A 210 -7.80 -3.14 -2.17
CA GLY A 210 -6.90 -2.58 -3.19
C GLY A 210 -5.68 -1.96 -2.54
N ASN A 211 -5.35 -0.73 -2.88
CA ASN A 211 -4.19 0.00 -2.33
C ASN A 211 -4.51 0.54 -0.94
N VAL A 212 -4.38 -0.31 0.06
CA VAL A 212 -4.77 0.00 1.45
C VAL A 212 -3.61 0.43 2.33
N ASP A 213 -2.37 0.07 1.97
CA ASP A 213 -1.11 0.46 2.63
C ASP A 213 -1.14 0.25 4.14
N ILE A 214 -1.76 -0.87 4.56
CA ILE A 214 -1.88 -1.24 5.97
C ILE A 214 -0.66 -2.07 6.37
N LYS A 215 0.34 -1.46 7.01
CA LYS A 215 1.60 -2.13 7.38
C LYS A 215 1.42 -3.35 8.29
N GLN A 216 0.27 -3.48 8.94
CA GLN A 216 -0.04 -4.63 9.78
C GLN A 216 -0.40 -5.89 8.98
N LEU A 217 -0.62 -5.80 7.66
CA LEU A 217 -0.92 -6.94 6.78
C LEU A 217 0.31 -7.82 6.49
N SER A 218 1.14 -8.04 7.49
CA SER A 218 2.34 -8.86 7.43
C SER A 218 2.02 -10.35 7.66
N LYS A 219 3.06 -11.19 7.62
CA LYS A 219 2.97 -12.63 7.91
C LYS A 219 2.09 -12.95 9.12
N GLY A 220 1.16 -13.88 8.96
CA GLY A 220 0.26 -14.38 9.99
C GLY A 220 -1.07 -13.62 10.11
N VAL A 221 -1.22 -12.51 9.39
CA VAL A 221 -2.48 -11.75 9.38
C VAL A 221 -3.51 -12.40 8.46
N ARG A 222 -4.77 -12.31 8.84
CA ARG A 222 -5.95 -12.66 8.06
C ARG A 222 -6.66 -11.36 7.66
N LEU A 223 -6.80 -11.15 6.37
CA LEU A 223 -7.55 -10.04 5.78
C LEU A 223 -8.88 -10.58 5.26
N ALA A 224 -9.99 -10.02 5.70
CA ALA A 224 -11.33 -10.40 5.28
C ALA A 224 -11.94 -9.28 4.42
N ILE A 225 -12.33 -9.60 3.19
CA ILE A 225 -12.82 -8.65 2.19
C ILE A 225 -14.23 -9.07 1.74
N PRO A 226 -15.23 -8.16 1.70
CA PRO A 226 -16.55 -8.46 1.18
C PRO A 226 -16.49 -8.76 -0.32
N VAL A 227 -17.06 -9.88 -0.72
CA VAL A 227 -17.12 -10.32 -2.12
C VAL A 227 -18.25 -9.58 -2.84
N SER A 228 -17.92 -8.89 -3.93
CA SER A 228 -18.91 -8.21 -4.79
C SER A 228 -19.02 -8.84 -6.18
N GLU A 229 -18.02 -9.63 -6.61
CA GLU A 229 -17.98 -10.32 -7.89
C GLU A 229 -17.72 -11.82 -7.68
N ARG A 230 -18.31 -12.66 -8.53
CA ARG A 230 -18.17 -14.11 -8.46
C ARG A 230 -16.72 -14.55 -8.55
N GLY A 231 -16.31 -15.44 -7.63
CA GLY A 231 -14.91 -15.89 -7.51
C GLY A 231 -14.00 -14.88 -6.85
N GLY A 232 -14.49 -13.71 -6.40
CA GLY A 232 -13.73 -12.64 -5.77
C GLY A 232 -12.71 -11.98 -6.69
N LEU A 233 -12.06 -12.74 -7.59
CA LEU A 233 -11.02 -12.26 -8.52
C LEU A 233 -9.92 -11.50 -7.76
N PHE A 234 -9.25 -12.22 -6.86
CA PHE A 234 -8.22 -11.69 -5.97
C PHE A 234 -6.95 -11.32 -6.71
N SER A 235 -6.36 -10.18 -6.39
CA SER A 235 -5.05 -9.75 -6.90
C SER A 235 -4.23 -9.06 -5.83
N ILE A 236 -2.89 -9.11 -5.98
CA ILE A 236 -1.92 -8.61 -5.02
C ILE A 236 -0.70 -8.02 -5.74
N GLY A 237 -0.08 -7.01 -5.16
CA GLY A 237 1.15 -6.38 -5.66
C GLY A 237 1.64 -5.31 -4.72
N ASP A 238 2.54 -4.44 -5.21
CA ASP A 238 2.95 -3.27 -4.47
C ASP A 238 3.50 -3.67 -3.10
N ALA A 239 4.56 -4.46 -3.10
CA ALA A 239 5.11 -5.02 -1.88
C ALA A 239 6.00 -4.03 -1.14
N HIS A 240 5.76 -3.86 0.14
CA HIS A 240 6.52 -3.00 1.03
C HIS A 240 7.35 -3.81 2.02
N PHE A 241 8.62 -3.45 2.22
CA PHE A 241 9.47 -4.05 3.24
C PHE A 241 9.18 -3.47 4.62
N ALA A 242 8.98 -2.17 4.70
CA ALA A 242 8.61 -1.42 5.90
C ALA A 242 7.95 -0.11 5.51
N GLN A 243 7.04 0.36 6.36
CA GLN A 243 6.30 1.61 6.19
C GLN A 243 5.97 2.20 7.56
N GLY A 244 5.99 3.52 7.68
CA GLY A 244 5.32 4.23 8.76
C GLY A 244 3.81 4.33 8.52
N ASP A 245 3.01 4.32 9.57
CA ASP A 245 1.55 4.54 9.42
C ASP A 245 1.28 5.88 8.72
N GLY A 246 0.62 5.82 7.56
CA GLY A 246 0.31 6.98 6.72
C GLY A 246 1.13 7.12 5.45
N GLU A 247 2.22 6.35 5.26
CA GLU A 247 3.01 6.33 4.01
C GLU A 247 3.24 7.74 3.42
N CYS A 248 3.66 8.66 4.26
CA CYS A 248 3.43 10.09 4.06
C CYS A 248 4.12 10.71 2.82
N CYS A 249 5.20 10.15 2.29
CA CYS A 249 5.81 10.67 1.05
C CYS A 249 5.21 10.05 -0.22
N GLY A 250 4.28 9.10 -0.08
CA GLY A 250 3.61 8.41 -1.18
C GLY A 250 4.30 7.13 -1.63
N THR A 251 5.35 6.70 -0.92
CA THR A 251 6.00 5.39 -1.06
C THR A 251 6.53 4.91 0.29
N ALA A 252 6.54 3.60 0.49
CA ALA A 252 7.19 2.88 1.58
C ALA A 252 8.66 2.58 1.24
N ILE A 253 9.20 1.46 1.75
CA ILE A 253 10.33 0.78 1.11
C ILE A 253 9.71 -0.19 0.10
N GLU A 254 9.58 0.29 -1.13
CA GLU A 254 9.00 -0.42 -2.26
C GLU A 254 9.92 -1.54 -2.72
N MET A 255 9.36 -2.70 -3.07
CA MET A 255 10.16 -3.84 -3.54
C MET A 255 9.32 -4.85 -4.32
N ALA A 256 9.96 -5.74 -5.06
CA ALA A 256 9.35 -6.98 -5.50
C ALA A 256 9.29 -7.99 -4.34
N ALA A 257 8.30 -8.89 -4.36
CA ALA A 257 8.19 -9.92 -3.33
C ALA A 257 7.54 -11.22 -3.85
N THR A 258 7.58 -12.28 -3.01
CA THR A 258 6.76 -13.48 -3.21
C THR A 258 5.85 -13.67 -2.01
N PHE A 259 4.55 -13.73 -2.26
CA PHE A 259 3.51 -13.92 -1.25
C PHE A 259 3.03 -15.37 -1.22
N HIS A 260 2.94 -15.95 -0.03
CA HIS A 260 2.33 -17.25 0.21
C HIS A 260 0.98 -17.05 0.88
N LEU A 261 -0.09 -17.48 0.21
CA LEU A 261 -1.47 -17.15 0.58
C LEU A 261 -2.33 -18.40 0.73
N GLU A 262 -3.30 -18.34 1.62
CA GLU A 262 -4.39 -19.31 1.76
C GLU A 262 -5.73 -18.55 1.80
N PHE A 263 -6.79 -19.20 1.33
CA PHE A 263 -8.10 -18.58 1.22
C PHE A 263 -9.17 -19.39 1.94
N GLU A 264 -10.11 -18.69 2.60
CA GLU A 264 -11.32 -19.26 3.18
C GLU A 264 -12.53 -18.42 2.78
N VAL A 265 -13.64 -19.08 2.46
CA VAL A 265 -14.90 -18.42 2.06
C VAL A 265 -15.93 -18.57 3.17
N HIS A 266 -16.31 -17.45 3.79
CA HIS A 266 -17.36 -17.39 4.79
C HIS A 266 -18.69 -17.02 4.12
N LYS A 267 -19.52 -18.03 3.87
CA LYS A 267 -20.75 -17.92 3.07
C LYS A 267 -21.78 -16.97 3.68
N GLY A 268 -22.16 -15.95 2.93
CA GLY A 268 -23.20 -14.97 3.28
C GLY A 268 -22.85 -14.02 4.43
N VAL A 269 -21.64 -14.11 5.00
CA VAL A 269 -21.27 -13.38 6.22
C VAL A 269 -21.20 -11.87 6.00
N ALA A 270 -20.69 -11.42 4.85
CA ALA A 270 -20.64 -9.98 4.57
C ALA A 270 -22.05 -9.37 4.49
N ALA A 271 -22.98 -10.03 3.79
CA ALA A 271 -24.36 -9.58 3.70
C ALA A 271 -25.08 -9.63 5.06
N GLN A 272 -24.94 -10.74 5.80
CA GLN A 272 -25.60 -10.95 7.09
C GLN A 272 -25.16 -9.93 8.15
N ARG A 273 -23.87 -9.58 8.17
CA ARG A 273 -23.27 -8.68 9.16
C ARG A 273 -23.12 -7.25 8.66
N ASN A 274 -23.60 -6.93 7.45
CA ASN A 274 -23.46 -5.61 6.82
C ASN A 274 -21.99 -5.13 6.79
N ILE A 275 -21.06 -6.04 6.47
CA ILE A 275 -19.63 -5.71 6.31
C ILE A 275 -19.46 -5.07 4.93
N ARG A 276 -19.00 -3.83 4.91
CA ARG A 276 -18.86 -3.02 3.69
C ARG A 276 -17.41 -2.79 3.27
N ASP A 277 -16.49 -2.85 4.22
CA ASP A 277 -15.07 -2.60 4.03
C ASP A 277 -14.25 -3.76 4.58
N ALA A 278 -12.98 -3.82 4.17
CA ALA A 278 -12.06 -4.84 4.63
C ALA A 278 -11.84 -4.80 6.16
N GLN A 279 -11.68 -5.97 6.75
CA GLN A 279 -11.33 -6.15 8.16
C GLN A 279 -10.11 -7.05 8.26
N PHE A 280 -9.29 -6.88 9.27
CA PHE A 280 -8.12 -7.73 9.45
C PHE A 280 -7.88 -8.07 10.92
N ALA A 281 -7.27 -9.24 11.15
CA ALA A 281 -6.98 -9.75 12.48
C ALA A 281 -5.70 -10.60 12.47
N ARG A 282 -5.06 -10.67 13.62
CA ARG A 282 -3.92 -11.54 13.87
C ARG A 282 -4.04 -12.12 15.28
N ASP A 283 -3.94 -13.44 15.41
CA ASP A 283 -4.06 -14.13 16.70
C ASP A 283 -2.71 -14.25 17.40
N GLU A 284 -1.60 -14.32 16.62
CA GLU A 284 -0.25 -14.51 17.13
C GLU A 284 0.74 -13.52 16.51
N TYR A 285 1.77 -13.12 17.26
CA TYR A 285 2.87 -12.32 16.75
C TYR A 285 3.92 -13.23 16.10
N TYR A 286 4.10 -13.10 14.79
CA TYR A 286 5.19 -13.74 14.03
C TYR A 286 6.42 -12.84 13.90
N LEU A 287 6.33 -11.60 14.39
CA LEU A 287 7.43 -10.64 14.45
C LEU A 287 7.80 -10.40 15.90
N PRO A 288 9.08 -10.15 16.22
CA PRO A 288 9.48 -9.69 17.54
C PRO A 288 8.64 -8.47 17.97
N PRO A 289 8.16 -8.43 19.22
CA PRO A 289 7.36 -7.30 19.72
C PRO A 289 8.05 -5.94 19.54
N GLU A 290 9.38 -5.91 19.53
CA GLU A 290 10.19 -4.71 19.32
C GLU A 290 9.98 -4.08 17.93
N LEU A 291 9.59 -4.87 16.91
CA LEU A 291 9.27 -4.37 15.57
C LEU A 291 7.83 -3.83 15.49
N ALA A 292 6.96 -4.29 16.37
CA ALA A 292 5.57 -3.84 16.41
C ALA A 292 5.34 -2.64 17.34
N ALA A 293 6.15 -2.50 18.39
CA ALA A 293 6.07 -1.41 19.35
C ALA A 293 7.50 -1.00 19.76
N PRO A 294 8.03 0.13 19.25
CA PRO A 294 9.39 0.54 19.56
C PRO A 294 9.58 0.77 21.06
N ARG A 295 10.68 0.27 21.61
CA ARG A 295 11.01 0.44 23.05
C ARG A 295 11.37 1.87 23.39
N ARG A 296 11.99 2.58 22.45
CA ARG A 296 12.34 3.99 22.56
C ARG A 296 11.76 4.74 21.36
N PHE A 297 11.18 5.86 21.62
CA PHE A 297 10.66 6.73 20.58
C PHE A 297 10.84 8.21 20.92
N HIS A 298 10.84 9.05 19.92
CA HIS A 298 10.55 10.47 20.01
C HIS A 298 9.24 10.74 19.30
N ALA A 299 8.39 11.59 19.84
CA ALA A 299 7.16 11.95 19.18
C ALA A 299 7.01 13.47 19.09
N THR A 300 6.48 13.92 17.95
CA THR A 300 6.02 15.29 17.75
C THR A 300 4.51 15.30 17.62
N THR A 301 3.89 16.41 17.98
CA THR A 301 2.44 16.59 17.86
C THR A 301 2.10 17.70 16.89
N GLY A 302 0.91 17.64 16.33
CA GLY A 302 0.31 18.72 15.57
C GLY A 302 -1.12 18.96 16.02
N LEU A 303 -1.53 20.21 15.96
CA LEU A 303 -2.88 20.68 16.27
C LEU A 303 -3.60 21.11 15.01
N SER A 304 -4.92 21.22 15.07
CA SER A 304 -5.78 21.78 14.00
C SER A 304 -5.62 23.33 13.90
N VAL A 305 -4.38 23.79 13.91
CA VAL A 305 -4.03 25.22 13.82
C VAL A 305 -3.03 25.42 12.68
N ALA A 306 -3.36 26.25 11.73
CA ALA A 306 -2.46 26.60 10.62
C ALA A 306 -1.22 27.37 11.14
N ARG A 307 -0.12 27.35 10.38
CA ARG A 307 1.15 28.00 10.79
C ARG A 307 1.04 29.54 10.93
N ASP A 308 0.04 30.15 10.30
CA ASP A 308 -0.31 31.57 10.49
C ASP A 308 -1.11 31.86 11.76
N GLY A 309 -1.43 30.82 12.54
CA GLY A 309 -2.18 30.90 13.80
C GLY A 309 -3.70 30.81 13.61
N GLN A 310 -4.21 30.63 12.39
CA GLN A 310 -5.64 30.42 12.20
C GLN A 310 -6.06 29.01 12.65
N ASN A 311 -7.16 28.97 13.40
CA ASN A 311 -7.75 27.71 13.84
C ASN A 311 -8.60 27.10 12.70
N ALA A 312 -8.30 25.87 12.33
CA ALA A 312 -9.10 25.07 11.41
C ALA A 312 -9.85 24.00 12.21
N SER A 313 -10.94 24.39 12.83
CA SER A 313 -11.73 23.58 13.76
C SER A 313 -11.90 22.12 13.28
N GLU A 314 -11.54 21.17 14.14
CA GLU A 314 -11.76 19.73 13.91
C GLU A 314 -11.07 19.16 12.64
N ASP A 315 -9.98 19.78 12.14
CA ASP A 315 -9.23 19.31 11.00
C ASP A 315 -8.08 18.37 11.42
N ALA A 316 -8.37 17.07 11.46
CA ALA A 316 -7.36 16.05 11.76
C ALA A 316 -6.27 15.95 10.68
N THR A 317 -6.58 16.32 9.43
CA THR A 317 -5.61 16.30 8.33
C THR A 317 -4.56 17.39 8.53
N LEU A 318 -4.97 18.59 8.94
CA LEU A 318 -4.05 19.68 9.29
C LEU A 318 -3.22 19.31 10.52
N ALA A 319 -3.83 18.69 11.54
CA ALA A 319 -3.10 18.21 12.72
C ALA A 319 -2.02 17.19 12.34
N ALA A 320 -2.33 16.21 11.47
CA ALA A 320 -1.37 15.23 10.97
C ALA A 320 -0.23 15.90 10.18
N ARG A 321 -0.56 16.86 9.30
CA ARG A 321 0.41 17.65 8.55
C ARG A 321 1.40 18.37 9.48
N ASN A 322 0.90 19.04 10.51
CA ASN A 322 1.71 19.76 11.48
C ASN A 322 2.61 18.81 12.29
N ALA A 323 2.08 17.68 12.77
CA ALA A 323 2.87 16.67 13.48
C ALA A 323 4.05 16.19 12.62
N LEU A 324 3.81 15.93 11.34
CA LEU A 324 4.82 15.43 10.41
C LEU A 324 5.88 16.50 10.08
N LEU A 325 5.48 17.73 9.82
CA LEU A 325 6.41 18.84 9.60
C LEU A 325 7.32 19.08 10.80
N ASN A 326 6.76 19.01 12.02
CA ASN A 326 7.53 19.12 13.25
C ASN A 326 8.53 17.95 13.40
N MET A 327 8.17 16.73 12.97
CA MET A 327 9.07 15.57 12.95
C MET A 327 10.20 15.76 11.92
N ILE A 328 9.91 16.29 10.75
CA ILE A 328 10.91 16.58 9.71
C ILE A 328 11.92 17.62 10.25
N ASP A 329 11.44 18.68 10.90
CA ASP A 329 12.29 19.70 11.49
C ASP A 329 13.16 19.11 12.64
N TYR A 330 12.59 18.24 13.50
CA TYR A 330 13.32 17.51 14.53
C TYR A 330 14.44 16.64 13.94
N LEU A 331 14.14 15.86 12.91
CA LEU A 331 15.12 14.99 12.23
C LEU A 331 16.24 15.80 11.57
N GLY A 332 15.92 16.96 11.00
CA GLY A 332 16.90 17.88 10.46
C GLY A 332 17.86 18.42 11.55
N TYR A 333 17.30 18.84 12.67
CA TYR A 333 18.07 19.41 13.78
C TYR A 333 18.90 18.37 14.54
N GLU A 334 18.27 17.25 14.95
CA GLU A 334 18.90 16.24 15.80
C GLU A 334 19.78 15.24 15.05
N ARG A 335 19.53 15.03 13.75
CA ARG A 335 20.19 14.01 12.94
C ARG A 335 20.93 14.57 11.74
N GLY A 336 20.84 15.87 11.47
CA GLY A 336 21.49 16.50 10.34
C GLY A 336 20.95 16.06 8.98
N LEU A 337 19.74 15.50 8.92
CA LEU A 337 19.12 15.06 7.68
C LEU A 337 18.62 16.26 6.85
N SER A 338 18.74 16.19 5.55
CA SER A 338 18.03 17.12 4.67
C SER A 338 16.50 16.92 4.83
N ARG A 339 15.71 17.92 4.45
CA ARG A 339 14.23 17.82 4.53
C ARG A 339 13.70 16.63 3.74
N GLN A 340 14.26 16.35 2.55
CA GLN A 340 13.86 15.21 1.74
C GLN A 340 14.24 13.88 2.40
N GLN A 341 15.44 13.76 2.96
CA GLN A 341 15.86 12.57 3.73
C GLN A 341 14.95 12.36 4.94
N ALA A 342 14.65 13.41 5.69
CA ALA A 342 13.75 13.35 6.84
C ALA A 342 12.33 12.93 6.42
N TYR A 343 11.82 13.46 5.32
CA TYR A 343 10.49 13.10 4.81
C TYR A 343 10.44 11.65 4.32
N ALA A 344 11.45 11.18 3.59
CA ALA A 344 11.57 9.77 3.20
C ALA A 344 11.64 8.85 4.44
N LEU A 345 12.44 9.23 5.46
CA LEU A 345 12.52 8.47 6.72
C LEU A 345 11.19 8.45 7.47
N CYS A 346 10.45 9.57 7.48
CA CYS A 346 9.11 9.60 8.05
C CYS A 346 8.17 8.60 7.34
N SER A 347 8.22 8.52 6.02
CA SER A 347 7.36 7.62 5.25
C SER A 347 7.60 6.14 5.55
N VAL A 348 8.84 5.76 5.84
CA VAL A 348 9.18 4.34 6.06
C VAL A 348 9.17 3.90 7.53
N ALA A 349 9.20 4.85 8.49
CA ALA A 349 9.43 4.50 9.90
C ALA A 349 8.62 5.30 10.91
N VAL A 350 8.02 6.44 10.58
CA VAL A 350 7.25 7.27 11.52
C VAL A 350 5.78 6.93 11.45
N ASP A 351 5.17 6.62 12.59
CA ASP A 351 3.75 6.31 12.72
C ASP A 351 2.94 7.56 13.02
N LEU A 352 2.00 7.91 12.14
CA LEU A 352 0.97 8.89 12.45
C LEU A 352 -0.16 8.24 13.26
N LYS A 353 -0.43 8.78 14.45
CA LYS A 353 -1.47 8.28 15.34
C LYS A 353 -2.42 9.41 15.72
N ILE A 354 -3.70 9.14 15.56
CA ILE A 354 -4.73 10.03 16.08
C ILE A 354 -4.70 9.92 17.61
N SER A 355 -4.31 10.99 18.30
CA SER A 355 -4.19 11.02 19.77
C SER A 355 -5.54 11.35 20.42
N GLU A 356 -6.28 12.33 19.87
CA GLU A 356 -7.66 12.62 20.27
C GLU A 356 -8.44 13.35 19.16
N LEU A 357 -9.76 13.20 19.14
CA LEU A 357 -10.69 13.81 18.20
C LEU A 357 -11.95 14.36 18.90
N VAL A 358 -11.84 14.79 20.15
CA VAL A 358 -13.00 15.17 20.97
C VAL A 358 -12.87 16.55 21.62
N ASP A 359 -11.66 17.07 21.76
CA ASP A 359 -11.40 18.32 22.47
C ASP A 359 -11.41 19.51 21.53
N VAL A 360 -12.63 19.88 21.12
CA VAL A 360 -12.86 21.01 20.21
C VAL A 360 -12.27 22.33 20.74
N PRO A 361 -11.70 23.19 19.90
CA PRO A 361 -11.69 23.09 18.44
C PRO A 361 -10.47 22.38 17.86
N ASN A 362 -9.52 21.91 18.66
CA ASN A 362 -8.22 21.44 18.20
C ASN A 362 -8.06 19.93 18.41
N PHE A 363 -8.03 19.18 17.32
CA PHE A 363 -7.63 17.77 17.33
C PHE A 363 -6.11 17.62 17.45
N VAL A 364 -5.67 16.50 18.03
CA VAL A 364 -4.25 16.18 18.20
C VAL A 364 -3.89 14.91 17.41
N VAL A 365 -2.92 15.05 16.52
CA VAL A 365 -2.22 13.91 15.88
C VAL A 365 -0.77 13.89 16.34
N SER A 366 -0.24 12.71 16.58
CA SER A 366 1.16 12.50 16.98
C SER A 366 1.91 11.71 15.91
N ALA A 367 3.14 12.11 15.61
CA ALA A 367 4.08 11.42 14.76
C ALA A 367 5.14 10.73 15.64
N PHE A 368 5.18 9.39 15.63
CA PHE A 368 6.07 8.58 16.48
C PHE A 368 7.25 8.05 15.67
N LEU A 369 8.45 8.47 16.04
CA LEU A 369 9.71 8.00 15.46
C LEU A 369 10.33 6.93 16.37
N PRO A 370 10.52 5.68 15.94
CA PRO A 370 11.27 4.70 16.69
C PRO A 370 12.76 5.08 16.72
N LEU A 371 13.33 5.20 17.91
CA LEU A 371 14.75 5.55 18.05
C LEU A 371 15.69 4.34 17.89
N ASP A 372 15.14 3.14 17.91
CA ASP A 372 15.90 1.89 17.73
C ASP A 372 16.36 1.66 16.28
N ILE A 373 15.90 2.47 15.34
CA ILE A 373 16.36 2.44 13.93
C ILE A 373 17.73 3.10 13.72
N PHE A 374 18.20 3.89 14.67
CA PHE A 374 19.52 4.56 14.59
C PHE A 374 20.59 3.67 15.21
N VAL A 375 21.65 3.37 14.47
CA VAL A 375 22.75 2.45 14.80
C VAL A 375 24.11 3.15 14.73
#